data_eb04410861e8ec35a8ec60f8617af466
#
_entry.id   eb04410861e8ec35a8ec60f8617af466
#
_cell.length_a   1.000
_cell.length_b   1.000
_cell.length_c   1.000
_cell.angle_alpha   90.00
_cell.angle_beta   90.00
_cell.angle_gamma   90.00
#
_symmetry.space_group_name_H-M   'P 1'
#
loop_
_entity.id
_entity.type
_entity.pdbx_description
1 polymer ?
#
loop_
_entity_poly.entity_id
_entity_poly.type
_entity_poly.pdbx_seq_one_letter_code
_entity_poly.pdbx_strand_id
1 'polypeptide(L)'
;SQFAPLVRELRSEGFRVIAFDAPAHGSSSGRSTDIRDWIDAAEQLQAEHGPFVVIVGHSFGALAALTAARSTVPVPAVAVIAGAAAPDAFLAQFGADLHLDAATNARLSERFRRRLHMDQSAVTARYDAVKRPLPADTALLVVHDRGDRRMPDHDSLRLHDAHGARSRLVRTEGQGHTRVLSADATLDAVIALAASPHVR
;
A
#
# COMPACT_ATOMS: atom_id res chain seq x y z
N SER A 1 -14.65 -8.03 5.99
CA SER A 1 -13.51 -7.26 5.47
C SER A 1 -12.48 -7.03 6.57
N GLN A 2 -11.20 -7.16 6.26
CA GLN A 2 -10.10 -6.91 7.21
C GLN A 2 -10.03 -5.43 7.64
N PHE A 3 -10.53 -4.53 6.81
CA PHE A 3 -10.59 -3.09 7.09
C PHE A 3 -11.78 -2.67 7.97
N ALA A 4 -12.68 -3.60 8.37
CA ALA A 4 -13.89 -3.23 9.09
C ALA A 4 -13.66 -2.44 10.40
N PRO A 5 -12.66 -2.75 11.24
CA PRO A 5 -12.34 -1.92 12.40
C PRO A 5 -11.96 -0.50 12.00
N LEU A 6 -11.04 -0.32 11.08
CA LEU A 6 -10.57 0.99 10.62
C LEU A 6 -11.72 1.81 9.98
N VAL A 7 -12.56 1.18 9.16
CA VAL A 7 -13.73 1.83 8.57
C VAL A 7 -14.67 2.35 9.65
N ARG A 8 -14.91 1.56 10.70
CA ARG A 8 -15.79 1.95 11.81
C ARG A 8 -15.22 3.15 12.56
N GLU A 9 -13.94 3.12 12.92
CA GLU A 9 -13.30 4.21 13.65
C GLU A 9 -13.24 5.51 12.82
N LEU A 10 -12.87 5.45 11.56
CA LEU A 10 -12.89 6.64 10.69
C LEU A 10 -14.31 7.23 10.54
N ARG A 11 -15.33 6.37 10.48
CA ARG A 11 -16.73 6.85 10.43
C ARG A 11 -17.18 7.47 11.73
N SER A 12 -16.75 6.99 12.89
CA SER A 12 -17.05 7.61 14.19
C SER A 12 -16.42 8.99 14.33
N GLU A 13 -15.30 9.23 13.65
CA GLU A 13 -14.64 10.54 13.55
C GLU A 13 -15.24 11.45 12.45
N GLY A 14 -16.34 11.04 11.84
CA GLY A 14 -17.07 11.82 10.84
C GLY A 14 -16.55 11.74 9.42
N PHE A 15 -15.59 10.86 9.13
CA PHE A 15 -15.10 10.70 7.76
C PHE A 15 -16.07 9.87 6.91
N ARG A 16 -16.26 10.30 5.66
CA ARG A 16 -16.84 9.45 4.62
C ARG A 16 -15.79 8.46 4.16
N VAL A 17 -16.06 7.16 4.31
CA VAL A 17 -15.12 6.10 3.96
C VAL A 17 -15.62 5.35 2.74
N ILE A 18 -14.76 5.22 1.74
CA ILE A 18 -14.95 4.40 0.56
C ILE A 18 -14.04 3.18 0.69
N ALA A 19 -14.60 1.99 0.65
CA ALA A 19 -13.87 0.73 0.61
C ALA A 19 -14.43 -0.12 -0.52
N PHE A 20 -13.56 -0.89 -1.17
CA PHE A 20 -13.94 -1.74 -2.29
C PHE A 20 -13.28 -3.11 -2.21
N ASP A 21 -13.92 -4.09 -2.79
CA ASP A 21 -13.31 -5.36 -3.11
C ASP A 21 -12.57 -5.21 -4.45
N ALA A 22 -11.27 -5.42 -4.47
CA ALA A 22 -10.49 -5.33 -5.70
C ALA A 22 -10.97 -6.37 -6.73
N PRO A 23 -10.78 -6.14 -8.03
CA PRO A 23 -11.13 -7.12 -9.05
C PRO A 23 -10.62 -8.53 -8.71
N ALA A 24 -11.43 -9.55 -8.93
CA ALA A 24 -11.19 -10.95 -8.54
C ALA A 24 -11.05 -11.22 -7.03
N HIS A 25 -11.48 -10.28 -6.16
CA HIS A 25 -11.53 -10.45 -4.70
C HIS A 25 -12.94 -10.21 -4.17
N GLY A 26 -13.24 -10.81 -3.00
CA GLY A 26 -14.50 -10.59 -2.31
C GLY A 26 -15.71 -10.83 -3.19
N SER A 27 -16.57 -9.81 -3.31
CA SER A 27 -17.78 -9.84 -4.15
C SER A 27 -17.56 -9.31 -5.56
N SER A 28 -16.36 -8.80 -5.88
CA SER A 28 -16.04 -8.28 -7.22
C SER A 28 -15.83 -9.41 -8.23
N SER A 29 -16.28 -9.17 -9.45
CA SER A 29 -16.14 -10.10 -10.57
C SER A 29 -14.68 -10.23 -11.02
N GLY A 30 -14.42 -11.25 -11.86
CA GLY A 30 -13.10 -11.51 -12.43
C GLY A 30 -12.47 -12.79 -11.92
N ARG A 31 -11.43 -13.25 -12.61
CA ARG A 31 -10.68 -14.49 -12.29
C ARG A 31 -9.21 -14.22 -12.00
N SER A 32 -8.73 -13.05 -12.33
CA SER A 32 -7.37 -12.59 -12.09
C SER A 32 -7.33 -11.08 -11.99
N THR A 33 -6.34 -10.56 -11.29
CA THR A 33 -6.09 -9.13 -11.15
C THR A 33 -4.59 -8.88 -11.14
N ASP A 34 -4.20 -7.65 -11.42
CA ASP A 34 -2.86 -7.15 -11.15
C ASP A 34 -2.91 -5.71 -10.61
N ILE A 35 -1.76 -5.14 -10.33
CA ILE A 35 -1.67 -3.82 -9.69
C ILE A 35 -2.37 -2.71 -10.46
N ARG A 36 -2.45 -2.82 -11.79
CA ARG A 36 -3.11 -1.81 -12.66
C ARG A 36 -4.60 -1.76 -12.37
N ASP A 37 -5.24 -2.92 -12.23
CA ASP A 37 -6.68 -3.00 -11.93
C ASP A 37 -7.02 -2.31 -10.59
N TRP A 38 -6.11 -2.36 -9.62
CA TRP A 38 -6.30 -1.71 -8.31
C TRP A 38 -6.14 -0.20 -8.39
N ILE A 39 -5.18 0.26 -9.20
CA ILE A 39 -4.96 1.69 -9.45
C ILE A 39 -6.15 2.27 -10.23
N ASP A 40 -6.60 1.59 -11.28
CA ASP A 40 -7.74 2.00 -12.10
C ASP A 40 -9.04 2.07 -11.28
N ALA A 41 -9.25 1.10 -10.37
CA ALA A 41 -10.38 1.13 -9.44
C ALA A 41 -10.31 2.34 -8.49
N ALA A 42 -9.13 2.66 -7.95
CA ALA A 42 -8.96 3.82 -7.08
C ALA A 42 -9.21 5.15 -7.85
N GLU A 43 -8.78 5.23 -9.10
CA GLU A 43 -9.03 6.38 -9.99
C GLU A 43 -10.52 6.56 -10.28
N GLN A 44 -11.22 5.49 -10.63
CA GLN A 44 -12.67 5.51 -10.85
C GLN A 44 -13.43 5.96 -9.59
N LEU A 45 -13.06 5.41 -8.43
CA LEU A 45 -13.69 5.79 -7.17
C LEU A 45 -13.44 7.27 -6.82
N GLN A 46 -12.24 7.80 -7.10
CA GLN A 46 -11.99 9.23 -6.90
C GLN A 46 -12.81 10.08 -7.87
N ALA A 47 -12.94 9.69 -9.12
CA ALA A 47 -13.77 10.40 -10.11
C ALA A 47 -15.26 10.42 -9.71
N GLU A 48 -15.74 9.34 -9.10
CA GLU A 48 -17.15 9.17 -8.71
C GLU A 48 -17.48 9.86 -7.38
N HIS A 49 -16.54 9.86 -6.44
CA HIS A 49 -16.79 10.28 -5.06
C HIS A 49 -16.10 11.57 -4.66
N GLY A 50 -15.31 12.16 -5.54
CA GLY A 50 -14.55 13.39 -5.31
C GLY A 50 -13.15 13.13 -4.72
N PRO A 51 -12.36 14.19 -4.46
CA PRO A 51 -11.00 14.03 -3.98
C PRO A 51 -10.96 13.35 -2.61
N PHE A 52 -10.04 12.43 -2.43
CA PHE A 52 -9.79 11.78 -1.15
C PHE A 52 -8.81 12.60 -0.32
N VAL A 53 -9.02 12.62 1.00
CA VAL A 53 -8.09 13.22 1.97
C VAL A 53 -6.96 12.25 2.32
N VAL A 54 -7.22 10.94 2.29
CA VAL A 54 -6.23 9.89 2.54
C VAL A 54 -6.58 8.63 1.75
N ILE A 55 -5.56 7.96 1.23
CA ILE A 55 -5.65 6.59 0.73
C ILE A 55 -4.94 5.67 1.71
N VAL A 56 -5.62 4.60 2.11
CA VAL A 56 -5.07 3.58 3.01
C VAL A 56 -4.90 2.27 2.25
N GLY A 57 -3.68 1.77 2.21
CA GLY A 57 -3.35 0.48 1.60
C GLY A 57 -2.73 -0.50 2.58
N HIS A 58 -3.08 -1.78 2.47
CA HIS A 58 -2.49 -2.87 3.24
C HIS A 58 -1.82 -3.87 2.33
N SER A 59 -0.62 -4.34 2.70
CA SER A 59 0.10 -5.36 1.95
C SER A 59 0.28 -4.95 0.48
N PHE A 60 -0.15 -5.75 -0.47
CA PHE A 60 -0.12 -5.41 -1.91
C PHE A 60 -0.94 -4.14 -2.24
N GLY A 61 -2.04 -3.90 -1.53
CA GLY A 61 -2.82 -2.66 -1.65
C GLY A 61 -2.04 -1.40 -1.24
N ALA A 62 -1.03 -1.53 -0.38
CA ALA A 62 -0.13 -0.42 -0.06
C ALA A 62 0.72 0.01 -1.25
N LEU A 63 1.23 -0.94 -2.04
CA LEU A 63 1.97 -0.65 -3.28
C LEU A 63 1.06 0.02 -4.33
N ALA A 64 -0.19 -0.45 -4.44
CA ALA A 64 -1.17 0.17 -5.33
C ALA A 64 -1.50 1.61 -4.89
N ALA A 65 -1.72 1.85 -3.59
CA ALA A 65 -1.97 3.17 -3.02
C ALA A 65 -0.80 4.16 -3.27
N LEU A 66 0.45 3.72 -3.01
CA LEU A 66 1.65 4.49 -3.30
C LEU A 66 1.76 4.85 -4.79
N THR A 67 1.44 3.91 -5.66
CA THR A 67 1.54 4.13 -7.11
C THR A 67 0.42 5.04 -7.61
N ALA A 68 -0.81 4.85 -7.17
CA ALA A 68 -1.95 5.68 -7.50
C ALA A 68 -1.72 7.14 -7.09
N ALA A 69 -1.27 7.37 -5.85
CA ALA A 69 -0.98 8.71 -5.33
C ALA A 69 0.13 9.46 -6.10
N ARG A 70 1.05 8.74 -6.73
CA ARG A 70 2.12 9.31 -7.58
C ARG A 70 1.71 9.53 -9.03
N SER A 71 0.53 9.08 -9.44
CA SER A 71 0.12 9.10 -10.85
C SER A 71 -1.27 9.69 -11.05
N THR A 72 -2.31 8.90 -10.86
CA THR A 72 -3.67 9.21 -11.31
C THR A 72 -4.61 9.64 -10.20
N VAL A 73 -4.26 9.38 -8.94
CA VAL A 73 -5.11 9.67 -7.77
C VAL A 73 -4.36 10.60 -6.80
N PRO A 74 -4.18 11.89 -7.16
CA PRO A 74 -3.53 12.84 -6.26
C PRO A 74 -4.28 12.92 -4.93
N VAL A 75 -3.53 12.86 -3.84
CA VAL A 75 -4.06 12.82 -2.48
C VAL A 75 -3.07 13.46 -1.50
N PRO A 76 -3.52 14.24 -0.52
CA PRO A 76 -2.62 14.89 0.43
C PRO A 76 -1.95 13.93 1.41
N ALA A 77 -2.47 12.71 1.59
CA ALA A 77 -1.87 11.73 2.48
C ALA A 77 -2.06 10.29 2.02
N VAL A 78 -1.05 9.45 2.31
CA VAL A 78 -1.09 8.00 2.09
C VAL A 78 -0.72 7.27 3.38
N ALA A 79 -1.51 6.27 3.76
CA ALA A 79 -1.18 5.34 4.84
C ALA A 79 -0.86 3.95 4.26
N VAL A 80 0.33 3.47 4.55
CA VAL A 80 0.86 2.16 4.14
C VAL A 80 0.93 1.26 5.37
N ILE A 81 0.21 0.15 5.37
CA ILE A 81 0.15 -0.78 6.49
C ILE A 81 0.67 -2.14 6.04
N ALA A 82 1.71 -2.67 6.68
CA ALA A 82 2.34 -3.96 6.37
C ALA A 82 2.63 -4.13 4.87
N GLY A 83 3.06 -3.06 4.21
CA GLY A 83 3.33 -3.01 2.78
C GLY A 83 4.82 -3.04 2.45
N ALA A 84 5.11 -2.96 1.16
CA ALA A 84 6.45 -2.79 0.65
C ALA A 84 6.50 -1.62 -0.35
N ALA A 85 7.69 -1.08 -0.55
CA ALA A 85 7.92 0.09 -1.40
C ALA A 85 7.97 -0.24 -2.89
N ALA A 86 8.22 -1.51 -3.25
CA ALA A 86 8.42 -1.94 -4.63
C ALA A 86 7.93 -3.38 -4.86
N PRO A 87 7.61 -3.76 -6.12
CA PRO A 87 7.19 -5.13 -6.46
C PRO A 87 8.23 -6.20 -6.12
N ASP A 88 9.51 -5.86 -6.21
CA ASP A 88 10.61 -6.81 -6.00
C ASP A 88 10.58 -7.43 -4.58
N ALA A 89 10.14 -6.67 -3.57
CA ALA A 89 9.98 -7.19 -2.21
C ALA A 89 8.89 -8.27 -2.13
N PHE A 90 7.77 -8.09 -2.83
CA PHE A 90 6.71 -9.10 -2.91
C PHE A 90 7.17 -10.36 -3.66
N LEU A 91 7.89 -10.18 -4.77
CA LEU A 91 8.41 -11.30 -5.56
C LEU A 91 9.46 -12.09 -4.77
N ALA A 92 10.35 -11.39 -4.05
CA ALA A 92 11.36 -12.01 -3.20
C ALA A 92 10.71 -12.80 -2.05
N GLN A 93 9.73 -12.21 -1.35
CA GLN A 93 9.02 -12.88 -0.27
C GLN A 93 8.25 -14.10 -0.78
N PHE A 94 7.54 -13.97 -1.90
CA PHE A 94 6.84 -15.11 -2.52
C PHE A 94 7.79 -16.24 -2.88
N GLY A 95 8.96 -15.91 -3.44
CA GLY A 95 10.00 -16.89 -3.74
C GLY A 95 10.55 -17.57 -2.49
N ALA A 96 10.74 -16.82 -1.40
CA ALA A 96 11.18 -17.37 -0.12
C ALA A 96 10.13 -18.30 0.51
N ASP A 97 8.86 -17.93 0.49
CA ASP A 97 7.75 -18.73 1.03
C ASP A 97 7.60 -20.08 0.30
N LEU A 98 7.91 -20.11 -1.00
CA LEU A 98 7.85 -21.30 -1.84
C LEU A 98 9.21 -22.02 -1.98
N HIS A 99 10.25 -21.56 -1.28
CA HIS A 99 11.61 -22.11 -1.37
C HIS A 99 12.13 -22.20 -2.80
N LEU A 100 11.84 -21.19 -3.64
CA LEU A 100 12.26 -21.18 -5.04
C LEU A 100 13.78 -20.96 -5.15
N ASP A 101 14.41 -21.66 -6.08
CA ASP A 101 15.81 -21.42 -6.43
C ASP A 101 15.99 -20.06 -7.17
N ALA A 102 17.23 -19.61 -7.29
CA ALA A 102 17.55 -18.33 -7.91
C ALA A 102 17.10 -18.24 -9.38
N ALA A 103 17.18 -19.35 -10.14
CA ALA A 103 16.77 -19.35 -11.55
C ALA A 103 15.25 -19.22 -11.69
N THR A 104 14.50 -19.91 -10.83
CA THR A 104 13.02 -19.82 -10.78
C THR A 104 12.56 -18.46 -10.33
N ASN A 105 13.21 -17.84 -9.33
CA ASN A 105 12.95 -16.47 -8.90
C ASN A 105 13.19 -15.45 -10.04
N ALA A 106 14.29 -15.62 -10.79
CA ALA A 106 14.56 -14.74 -11.94
C ALA A 106 13.47 -14.86 -13.02
N ARG A 107 13.01 -16.09 -13.31
CA ARG A 107 11.89 -16.32 -14.25
C ARG A 107 10.56 -15.75 -13.75
N LEU A 108 10.30 -15.82 -12.44
CA LEU A 108 9.13 -15.20 -11.83
C LEU A 108 9.14 -13.69 -12.06
N SER A 109 10.26 -13.02 -11.76
CA SER A 109 10.43 -11.59 -11.95
C SER A 109 10.31 -11.19 -13.43
N GLU A 110 10.86 -11.99 -14.34
CA GLU A 110 10.72 -11.76 -15.78
C GLU A 110 9.26 -11.93 -16.24
N ARG A 111 8.57 -12.97 -15.76
CA ARG A 111 7.16 -13.19 -16.08
C ARG A 111 6.28 -12.06 -15.58
N PHE A 112 6.56 -11.52 -14.39
CA PHE A 112 5.89 -10.35 -13.86
C PHE A 112 6.06 -9.14 -14.78
N ARG A 113 7.29 -8.82 -15.20
CA ARG A 113 7.57 -7.72 -16.13
C ARG A 113 6.87 -7.90 -17.47
N ARG A 114 6.92 -9.11 -18.03
CA ARG A 114 6.22 -9.42 -19.30
C ARG A 114 4.70 -9.24 -19.19
N ARG A 115 4.09 -9.62 -18.06
CA ARG A 115 2.66 -9.39 -17.82
C ARG A 115 2.32 -7.91 -17.80
N LEU A 116 3.19 -7.09 -17.26
CA LEU A 116 3.03 -5.64 -17.25
C LEU A 116 3.40 -4.97 -18.58
N HIS A 117 4.00 -5.70 -19.52
CA HIS A 117 4.61 -5.16 -20.74
C HIS A 117 5.67 -4.07 -20.46
N MET A 118 6.49 -4.28 -19.44
CA MET A 118 7.47 -3.33 -18.92
C MET A 118 8.84 -4.00 -18.75
N ASP A 119 9.91 -3.25 -19.05
CA ASP A 119 11.25 -3.62 -18.61
C ASP A 119 11.50 -3.26 -17.13
N GLN A 120 12.65 -3.64 -16.58
CA GLN A 120 12.99 -3.38 -15.18
C GLN A 120 13.06 -1.88 -14.88
N SER A 121 13.55 -1.06 -15.81
CA SER A 121 13.64 0.38 -15.62
C SER A 121 12.26 1.02 -15.52
N ALA A 122 11.34 0.64 -16.40
CA ALA A 122 9.96 1.10 -16.39
C ALA A 122 9.21 0.64 -15.12
N VAL A 123 9.41 -0.62 -14.68
CA VAL A 123 8.82 -1.12 -13.42
C VAL A 123 9.34 -0.31 -12.24
N THR A 124 10.65 -0.09 -12.16
CA THR A 124 11.26 0.74 -11.11
C THR A 124 10.70 2.16 -11.13
N ALA A 125 10.69 2.80 -12.29
CA ALA A 125 10.19 4.17 -12.43
C ALA A 125 8.71 4.30 -12.01
N ARG A 126 7.89 3.29 -12.28
CA ARG A 126 6.46 3.33 -11.97
C ARG A 126 6.15 2.90 -10.55
N TYR A 127 6.79 1.86 -10.04
CA TYR A 127 6.32 1.16 -8.83
C TYR A 127 7.27 1.27 -7.62
N ASP A 128 8.53 1.69 -7.79
CA ASP A 128 9.46 1.82 -6.66
C ASP A 128 9.30 3.20 -5.98
N ALA A 129 8.67 3.21 -4.81
CA ALA A 129 8.40 4.42 -4.04
C ALA A 129 9.61 4.91 -3.22
N VAL A 130 10.68 4.14 -3.12
CA VAL A 130 11.97 4.60 -2.57
C VAL A 130 12.73 5.42 -3.59
N LYS A 131 12.81 4.91 -4.83
CA LYS A 131 13.50 5.60 -5.93
C LYS A 131 12.69 6.76 -6.51
N ARG A 132 11.40 6.70 -6.41
CA ARG A 132 10.45 7.72 -6.87
C ARG A 132 9.46 8.03 -5.73
N PRO A 133 9.87 8.84 -4.73
CA PRO A 133 9.01 9.19 -3.60
C PRO A 133 7.69 9.86 -4.01
N LEU A 134 6.73 9.88 -3.08
CA LEU A 134 5.49 10.64 -3.21
C LEU A 134 5.77 12.12 -3.48
N PRO A 135 4.82 12.86 -4.09
CA PRO A 135 4.90 14.31 -4.24
C PRO A 135 5.29 15.01 -2.94
N ALA A 136 5.93 16.17 -3.04
CA ALA A 136 6.50 16.88 -1.89
C ALA A 136 5.46 17.32 -0.84
N ASP A 137 4.24 17.54 -1.30
CA ASP A 137 3.07 17.94 -0.52
C ASP A 137 2.23 16.77 0.03
N THR A 138 2.62 15.52 -0.28
CA THR A 138 1.93 14.33 0.19
C THR A 138 2.59 13.79 1.46
N ALA A 139 1.82 13.71 2.56
CA ALA A 139 2.23 13.09 3.82
C ALA A 139 2.19 11.55 3.71
N LEU A 140 3.11 10.88 4.37
CA LEU A 140 3.18 9.42 4.41
C LEU A 140 3.11 8.89 5.84
N LEU A 141 2.18 7.98 6.10
CA LEU A 141 2.20 7.14 7.29
C LEU A 141 2.63 5.73 6.90
N VAL A 142 3.64 5.22 7.56
CA VAL A 142 4.09 3.82 7.43
C VAL A 142 3.81 3.10 8.74
N VAL A 143 3.02 2.05 8.70
CA VAL A 143 2.73 1.19 9.86
C VAL A 143 3.19 -0.22 9.56
N HIS A 144 4.01 -0.80 10.45
CA HIS A 144 4.49 -2.17 10.27
C HIS A 144 4.69 -2.87 11.62
N ASP A 145 4.36 -4.16 11.67
CA ASP A 145 4.64 -4.99 12.84
C ASP A 145 6.03 -5.62 12.73
N ARG A 146 6.83 -5.52 13.79
CA ARG A 146 8.19 -6.10 13.83
C ARG A 146 8.22 -7.61 13.66
N GLY A 147 7.13 -8.27 14.04
CA GLY A 147 6.96 -9.72 13.95
C GLY A 147 6.23 -10.17 12.68
N ASP A 148 6.08 -9.30 11.68
CA ASP A 148 5.46 -9.67 10.40
C ASP A 148 6.34 -10.67 9.64
N ARG A 149 5.88 -11.92 9.57
CA ARG A 149 6.59 -13.00 8.86
C ARG A 149 6.24 -13.09 7.39
N ARG A 150 5.15 -12.44 6.96
CA ARG A 150 4.69 -12.45 5.56
C ARG A 150 5.32 -11.34 4.74
N MET A 151 5.63 -10.22 5.38
CA MET A 151 6.30 -9.09 4.76
C MET A 151 7.23 -8.47 5.79
N PRO A 152 8.53 -8.76 5.74
CA PRO A 152 9.50 -8.16 6.66
C PRO A 152 9.51 -6.64 6.58
N ASP A 153 9.70 -5.96 7.73
CA ASP A 153 9.53 -4.51 7.84
C ASP A 153 10.67 -3.67 7.23
N HIS A 154 11.77 -4.30 6.78
CA HIS A 154 12.94 -3.57 6.29
C HIS A 154 12.62 -2.64 5.10
N ASP A 155 11.72 -3.04 4.23
CA ASP A 155 11.32 -2.23 3.07
C ASP A 155 10.42 -1.06 3.49
N SER A 156 9.63 -1.22 4.55
CA SER A 156 8.90 -0.13 5.20
C SER A 156 9.82 0.91 5.83
N LEU A 157 10.93 0.48 6.44
CA LEU A 157 11.96 1.40 6.96
C LEU A 157 12.59 2.20 5.83
N ARG A 158 12.99 1.54 4.74
CA ARG A 158 13.55 2.22 3.54
C ARG A 158 12.56 3.23 2.94
N LEU A 159 11.27 2.87 2.91
CA LEU A 159 10.22 3.75 2.43
C LEU A 159 10.09 5.00 3.32
N HIS A 160 10.09 4.82 4.65
CA HIS A 160 10.09 5.92 5.60
C HIS A 160 11.30 6.84 5.41
N ASP A 161 12.51 6.27 5.36
CA ASP A 161 13.76 7.01 5.20
C ASP A 161 13.78 7.84 3.89
N ALA A 162 13.29 7.28 2.80
CA ALA A 162 13.23 7.96 1.51
C ALA A 162 12.28 9.18 1.50
N HIS A 163 11.31 9.23 2.41
CA HIS A 163 10.36 10.35 2.53
C HIS A 163 10.74 11.34 3.63
N GLY A 164 11.67 10.99 4.52
CA GLY A 164 12.21 11.88 5.57
C GLY A 164 11.12 12.48 6.46
N ALA A 165 11.19 13.79 6.71
CA ALA A 165 10.29 14.50 7.62
C ALA A 165 8.79 14.46 7.22
N ARG A 166 8.47 14.09 5.97
CA ARG A 166 7.08 13.91 5.50
C ARG A 166 6.50 12.55 5.86
N SER A 167 7.31 11.66 6.41
CA SER A 167 6.90 10.32 6.78
C SER A 167 6.89 10.13 8.29
N ARG A 168 5.80 9.58 8.80
CA ARG A 168 5.70 9.05 10.15
C ARG A 168 5.76 7.53 10.13
N LEU A 169 6.63 6.95 10.93
CA LEU A 169 6.74 5.50 11.11
C LEU A 169 6.11 5.08 12.45
N VAL A 170 5.20 4.11 12.39
CA VAL A 170 4.62 3.43 13.55
C VAL A 170 4.98 1.96 13.48
N ARG A 171 5.69 1.46 14.47
CA ARG A 171 6.06 0.04 14.57
C ARG A 171 5.30 -0.61 15.72
N THR A 172 4.51 -1.62 15.41
CA THR A 172 3.83 -2.46 16.41
C THR A 172 4.65 -3.72 16.69
N GLU A 173 4.24 -4.48 17.70
CA GLU A 173 4.87 -5.73 18.08
C GLU A 173 3.80 -6.79 18.42
N GLY A 174 3.97 -8.02 17.92
CA GLY A 174 3.08 -9.14 18.18
C GLY A 174 1.75 -9.14 17.41
N GLN A 175 1.53 -8.18 16.50
CA GLN A 175 0.31 -8.09 15.69
C GLN A 175 0.43 -8.93 14.40
N GLY A 176 1.64 -9.01 13.83
CA GLY A 176 1.89 -9.67 12.56
C GLY A 176 1.19 -8.98 11.39
N HIS A 177 1.13 -9.68 10.25
CA HIS A 177 0.71 -9.10 8.97
C HIS A 177 -0.73 -8.59 8.93
N THR A 178 -1.66 -9.28 9.56
CA THR A 178 -3.10 -9.00 9.39
C THR A 178 -3.70 -8.22 10.56
N ARG A 179 -3.37 -8.62 11.82
CA ARG A 179 -3.93 -7.94 12.99
C ARG A 179 -3.43 -6.51 13.17
N VAL A 180 -2.29 -6.18 12.58
CA VAL A 180 -1.77 -4.80 12.56
C VAL A 180 -2.80 -3.79 12.01
N LEU A 181 -3.71 -4.21 11.14
CA LEU A 181 -4.81 -3.37 10.61
C LEU A 181 -5.82 -2.92 11.68
N SER A 182 -5.96 -3.69 12.75
CA SER A 182 -6.92 -3.43 13.84
C SER A 182 -6.23 -3.09 15.16
N ALA A 183 -4.92 -2.92 15.16
CA ALA A 183 -4.18 -2.50 16.34
C ALA A 183 -4.49 -1.04 16.67
N ASP A 184 -4.73 -0.72 17.94
CA ASP A 184 -5.07 0.65 18.39
C ASP A 184 -4.07 1.68 17.87
N ALA A 185 -2.76 1.39 17.95
CA ALA A 185 -1.72 2.27 17.43
C ALA A 185 -1.83 2.55 15.91
N THR A 186 -2.38 1.61 15.14
CA THR A 186 -2.64 1.79 13.71
C THR A 186 -3.87 2.66 13.50
N LEU A 187 -4.95 2.36 14.21
CA LEU A 187 -6.21 3.11 14.13
C LEU A 187 -5.99 4.58 14.48
N ASP A 188 -5.36 4.84 15.64
CA ASP A 188 -5.01 6.18 16.11
C ASP A 188 -4.11 6.93 15.10
N ALA A 189 -3.12 6.25 14.54
CA ALA A 189 -2.19 6.87 13.60
C ALA A 189 -2.87 7.26 12.28
N VAL A 190 -3.78 6.42 11.76
CA VAL A 190 -4.52 6.73 10.53
C VAL A 190 -5.54 7.84 10.77
N ILE A 191 -6.25 7.83 11.89
CA ILE A 191 -7.17 8.91 12.28
C ILE A 191 -6.41 10.24 12.40
N ALA A 192 -5.28 10.25 13.11
CA ALA A 192 -4.46 11.43 13.27
C ALA A 192 -3.95 11.98 11.92
N LEU A 193 -3.57 11.08 10.98
CA LEU A 193 -3.19 11.47 9.62
C LEU A 193 -4.36 12.13 8.89
N ALA A 194 -5.54 11.49 8.88
CA ALA A 194 -6.71 11.98 8.18
C ALA A 194 -7.25 13.31 8.75
N ALA A 195 -7.06 13.53 10.05
CA ALA A 195 -7.46 14.75 10.74
C ALA A 195 -6.42 15.89 10.68
N SER A 196 -5.24 15.64 10.12
CA SER A 196 -4.15 16.62 10.07
C SER A 196 -4.55 17.88 9.27
N PRO A 197 -4.19 19.09 9.73
CA PRO A 197 -4.46 20.34 9.01
C PRO A 197 -3.86 20.41 7.60
N HIS A 198 -2.80 19.66 7.33
CA HIS A 198 -2.17 19.56 6.01
C HIS A 198 -2.94 18.65 5.03
N VAL A 199 -3.96 17.96 5.51
CA VAL A 199 -4.73 16.97 4.76
C VAL A 199 -6.18 17.45 4.50
N ARG A 200 -6.61 18.48 5.19
CA ARG A 200 -7.98 19.08 5.07
C ARG A 200 -8.02 20.22 4.08
#